data_a2aa050db4f9d4142242dd3b56b26a8d
#
_entry.id   a2aa050db4f9d4142242dd3b56b26a8d
#
_cell.length_a   1.000
_cell.length_b   1.000
_cell.length_c   1.000
_cell.angle_alpha   90.00
_cell.angle_beta   90.00
_cell.angle_gamma   90.00
#
_symmetry.space_group_name_H-M   'P 1'
#
loop_
_entity.id
_entity.type
_entity.pdbx_description
1 polymer ?
#
loop_
_entity_poly.entity_id
_entity_poly.type
_entity_poly.pdbx_seq_one_letter_code
_entity_poly.pdbx_strand_id
1 'polypeptide(L)'
;MNVFPVTDGSNHLLGVIDLSKIRKVLFRQELYDQFTAAQLMEEPPARLSIEDPVTVVMETMERTHADTLPVVNNRGEYVGFITRTKLYAMYRQVMVDYSEE
;
A
#
# COMPACT_ATOMS: atom_id res chain seq x y z
N MET A 1 9.05 6.24 -0.93
CA MET A 1 8.12 5.17 -0.52
C MET A 1 8.88 3.85 -0.47
N ASN A 2 8.68 3.09 0.58
CA ASN A 2 9.46 1.87 0.81
C ASN A 2 8.70 0.58 0.47
N VAL A 3 7.50 0.69 -0.07
CA VAL A 3 6.65 -0.46 -0.38
C VAL A 3 6.35 -0.46 -1.87
N PHE A 4 6.49 -1.62 -2.50
CA PHE A 4 6.26 -1.79 -3.93
C PHE A 4 5.24 -2.89 -4.20
N PRO A 5 4.37 -2.72 -5.19
CA PRO A 5 3.41 -3.76 -5.55
C PRO A 5 4.09 -4.86 -6.38
N VAL A 6 3.64 -6.09 -6.18
CA VAL A 6 4.00 -7.21 -7.05
C VAL A 6 2.70 -7.64 -7.73
N THR A 7 2.70 -7.58 -9.06
CA THR A 7 1.52 -7.89 -9.87
C THR A 7 1.83 -9.00 -10.86
N ASP A 8 0.78 -9.67 -11.33
CA ASP A 8 0.91 -10.63 -12.43
C ASP A 8 0.79 -9.93 -13.80
N GLY A 9 0.78 -10.71 -14.87
CA GLY A 9 0.69 -10.18 -16.24
C GLY A 9 -0.62 -9.48 -16.56
N SER A 10 -1.65 -9.66 -15.73
CA SER A 10 -2.94 -9.01 -15.86
C SER A 10 -3.15 -7.91 -14.82
N ASN A 11 -2.08 -7.47 -14.18
CA ASN A 11 -2.06 -6.41 -13.18
C ASN A 11 -2.82 -6.76 -11.88
N HIS A 12 -3.11 -8.04 -11.63
CA HIS A 12 -3.65 -8.43 -10.34
C HIS A 12 -2.59 -8.29 -9.26
N LEU A 13 -2.98 -7.75 -8.11
CA LEU A 13 -2.07 -7.58 -6.99
C LEU A 13 -1.83 -8.94 -6.31
N LEU A 14 -0.59 -9.42 -6.40
CA LEU A 14 -0.19 -10.67 -5.75
C LEU A 14 0.31 -10.44 -4.32
N GLY A 15 0.98 -9.33 -4.10
CA GLY A 15 1.54 -9.00 -2.79
C GLY A 15 2.30 -7.69 -2.86
N VAL A 16 3.05 -7.40 -1.80
CA VAL A 16 3.87 -6.19 -1.73
C VAL A 16 5.27 -6.56 -1.25
N ILE A 17 6.26 -5.75 -1.64
CA ILE A 17 7.62 -5.86 -1.12
C ILE A 17 7.89 -4.63 -0.28
N ASP A 18 8.22 -4.86 0.99
CA ASP A 18 8.59 -3.79 1.91
C ASP A 18 10.11 -3.75 1.98
N LEU A 19 10.71 -2.70 1.40
CA LEU A 19 12.17 -2.57 1.32
C LEU A 19 12.82 -2.52 2.70
N SER A 20 12.11 -2.02 3.71
CA SER A 20 12.68 -1.97 5.06
C SER A 20 12.89 -3.36 5.65
N LYS A 21 12.11 -4.34 5.19
CA LYS A 21 12.20 -5.74 5.67
C LYS A 21 13.23 -6.56 4.91
N ILE A 22 13.61 -6.14 3.71
CA ILE A 22 14.59 -6.88 2.88
C ILE A 22 15.93 -6.17 2.79
N ARG A 23 16.22 -5.32 3.77
CA ARG A 23 17.41 -4.49 3.78
C ARG A 23 18.71 -5.28 3.62
N LYS A 24 18.77 -6.46 4.23
CA LYS A 24 19.95 -7.33 4.13
C LYS A 24 20.22 -7.77 2.69
N VAL A 25 19.16 -8.03 1.92
CA VAL A 25 19.29 -8.40 0.50
C VAL A 25 19.78 -7.20 -0.31
N LEU A 26 19.24 -6.00 -0.02
CA LEU A 26 19.59 -4.78 -0.76
C LEU A 26 21.06 -4.41 -0.65
N PHE A 27 21.70 -4.73 0.48
CA PHE A 27 23.11 -4.39 0.70
C PHE A 27 24.07 -5.53 0.38
N ARG A 28 23.57 -6.65 -0.15
CA ARG A 28 24.39 -7.79 -0.52
C ARG A 28 24.10 -8.18 -1.96
N GLN A 29 24.92 -7.66 -2.89
CA GLN A 29 24.73 -7.90 -4.32
C GLN A 29 24.82 -9.39 -4.68
N GLU A 30 25.60 -10.16 -3.94
CA GLU A 30 25.72 -11.60 -4.16
C GLU A 30 24.44 -12.37 -3.92
N LEU A 31 23.46 -11.75 -3.24
CA LEU A 31 22.16 -12.35 -2.97
C LEU A 31 21.10 -11.99 -4.01
N TYR A 32 21.36 -11.02 -4.87
CA TYR A 32 20.36 -10.51 -5.81
C TYR A 32 19.80 -11.59 -6.74
N ASP A 33 20.65 -12.51 -7.20
CA ASP A 33 20.23 -13.58 -8.10
C ASP A 33 19.60 -14.77 -7.37
N GLN A 34 19.58 -14.76 -6.05
CA GLN A 34 19.07 -15.88 -5.27
C GLN A 34 17.59 -15.72 -4.91
N PHE A 35 17.03 -14.54 -5.10
CA PHE A 35 15.67 -14.25 -4.69
C PHE A 35 14.84 -13.70 -5.85
N THR A 36 13.60 -14.15 -5.93
CA THR A 36 12.60 -13.61 -6.87
C THR A 36 11.67 -12.67 -6.14
N ALA A 37 10.91 -11.86 -6.88
CA ALA A 37 9.89 -11.01 -6.31
C ALA A 37 8.86 -11.83 -5.52
N ALA A 38 8.51 -13.02 -6.03
CA ALA A 38 7.56 -13.90 -5.38
C ALA A 38 8.06 -14.36 -4.00
N GLN A 39 9.38 -14.56 -3.86
CA GLN A 39 9.96 -14.97 -2.58
C GLN A 39 10.08 -13.82 -1.59
N LEU A 40 10.22 -12.59 -2.09
CA LEU A 40 10.37 -11.41 -1.25
C LEU A 40 9.06 -10.73 -0.89
N MET A 41 7.99 -10.99 -1.64
CA MET A 41 6.71 -10.37 -1.39
C MET A 41 6.02 -10.97 -0.17
N GLU A 42 5.16 -10.18 0.41
CA GLU A 42 4.29 -10.59 1.52
C GLU A 42 2.88 -10.11 1.27
N GLU A 43 1.92 -10.68 1.97
CA GLU A 43 0.55 -10.18 1.96
C GLU A 43 0.54 -8.81 2.65
N PRO A 44 -0.05 -7.76 2.04
CA PRO A 44 -0.15 -6.48 2.72
C PRO A 44 -1.08 -6.59 3.93
N PRO A 45 -0.94 -5.69 4.92
CA PRO A 45 -1.80 -5.72 6.12
C PRO A 45 -3.29 -5.63 5.79
N ALA A 46 -3.63 -4.97 4.68
CA ALA A 46 -4.98 -4.92 4.14
C ALA A 46 -4.91 -4.50 2.68
N ARG A 47 -5.95 -4.83 1.93
CA ARG A 47 -6.15 -4.37 0.55
C ARG A 47 -7.37 -3.48 0.55
N LEU A 48 -7.21 -2.23 0.12
CA LEU A 48 -8.33 -1.29 0.02
C LEU A 48 -8.95 -1.40 -1.38
N SER A 49 -10.25 -1.15 -1.45
CA SER A 49 -10.96 -1.04 -2.72
C SER A 49 -11.07 0.43 -3.11
N ILE A 50 -11.02 0.72 -4.41
CA ILE A 50 -11.26 2.09 -4.90
C ILE A 50 -12.69 2.57 -4.56
N GLU A 51 -13.59 1.64 -4.22
CA GLU A 51 -14.96 1.95 -3.85
C GLU A 51 -15.14 2.15 -2.35
N ASP A 52 -14.10 1.93 -1.55
CA ASP A 52 -14.19 2.09 -0.10
C ASP A 52 -14.40 3.57 0.27
N PRO A 53 -15.40 3.86 1.12
CA PRO A 53 -15.53 5.21 1.68
C PRO A 53 -14.30 5.60 2.48
N VAL A 54 -14.03 6.90 2.57
CA VAL A 54 -12.88 7.41 3.34
C VAL A 54 -12.91 6.92 4.79
N THR A 55 -14.09 6.79 5.38
CA THR A 55 -14.24 6.27 6.76
C THR A 55 -13.68 4.86 6.89
N VAL A 56 -13.95 3.99 5.91
CA VAL A 56 -13.43 2.62 5.90
C VAL A 56 -11.91 2.63 5.73
N VAL A 57 -11.40 3.50 4.87
CA VAL A 57 -9.95 3.63 4.65
C VAL A 57 -9.27 4.06 5.95
N MET A 58 -9.82 5.05 6.65
CA MET A 58 -9.26 5.53 7.92
C MET A 58 -9.29 4.46 9.00
N GLU A 59 -10.41 3.75 9.14
CA GLU A 59 -10.53 2.66 10.10
C GLU A 59 -9.51 1.55 9.82
N THR A 60 -9.30 1.24 8.55
CA THR A 60 -8.34 0.21 8.15
C THR A 60 -6.92 0.63 8.48
N MET A 61 -6.57 1.88 8.20
CA MET A 61 -5.26 2.43 8.56
C MET A 61 -5.02 2.37 10.06
N GLU A 62 -6.02 2.74 10.86
CA GLU A 62 -5.91 2.70 12.32
C GLU A 62 -5.77 1.26 12.83
N ARG A 63 -6.59 0.35 12.33
CA ARG A 63 -6.58 -1.04 12.78
C ARG A 63 -5.29 -1.76 12.45
N THR A 64 -4.74 -1.50 11.28
CA THR A 64 -3.53 -2.19 10.79
C THR A 64 -2.24 -1.50 11.23
N HIS A 65 -2.32 -0.26 11.72
CA HIS A 65 -1.15 0.60 12.01
C HIS A 65 -0.25 0.79 10.80
N ALA A 66 -0.77 0.59 9.60
CA ALA A 66 0.00 0.73 8.37
C ALA A 66 0.16 2.21 7.99
N ASP A 67 1.31 2.55 7.41
CA ASP A 67 1.56 3.87 6.84
C ASP A 67 1.17 3.93 5.37
N THR A 68 1.12 2.79 4.71
CA THR A 68 0.85 2.67 3.27
C THR A 68 0.06 1.40 3.03
N LEU A 69 -1.03 1.50 2.29
CA LEU A 69 -1.84 0.35 1.91
C LEU A 69 -2.14 0.37 0.41
N PRO A 70 -2.13 -0.81 -0.23
CA PRO A 70 -2.46 -0.89 -1.65
C PRO A 70 -3.96 -0.76 -1.87
N VAL A 71 -4.32 -0.22 -3.03
CA VAL A 71 -5.69 -0.06 -3.48
C VAL A 71 -5.88 -0.90 -4.73
N VAL A 72 -6.94 -1.68 -4.77
CA VAL A 72 -7.30 -2.51 -5.91
C VAL A 72 -8.71 -2.13 -6.38
N ASN A 73 -9.01 -2.46 -7.64
CA ASN A 73 -10.36 -2.34 -8.16
C ASN A 73 -11.17 -3.61 -7.87
N ASN A 74 -12.39 -3.69 -8.37
CA ASN A 74 -13.28 -4.83 -8.12
C ASN A 74 -12.83 -6.14 -8.80
N ARG A 75 -11.78 -6.07 -9.63
CA ARG A 75 -11.17 -7.24 -10.27
C ARG A 75 -9.90 -7.69 -9.57
N GLY A 76 -9.52 -7.01 -8.48
CA GLY A 76 -8.26 -7.29 -7.79
C GLY A 76 -7.04 -6.71 -8.48
N GLU A 77 -7.23 -5.84 -9.48
CA GLU A 77 -6.13 -5.19 -10.18
C GLU A 77 -5.59 -4.02 -9.36
N TYR A 78 -4.27 -3.89 -9.36
CA TYR A 78 -3.58 -2.83 -8.63
C TYR A 78 -3.86 -1.47 -9.26
N VAL A 79 -4.25 -0.51 -8.42
CA VAL A 79 -4.56 0.86 -8.83
C VAL A 79 -3.51 1.84 -8.30
N GLY A 80 -3.08 1.67 -7.07
CA GLY A 80 -2.10 2.55 -6.44
C GLY A 80 -1.99 2.27 -4.96
N PHE A 81 -1.28 3.15 -4.26
CA PHE A 81 -1.18 3.13 -2.80
C PHE A 81 -1.83 4.37 -2.20
N ILE A 82 -2.35 4.22 -1.00
CA ILE A 82 -2.73 5.34 -0.15
C ILE A 82 -1.75 5.41 1.01
N THR A 83 -1.19 6.58 1.26
CA THR A 83 -0.33 6.83 2.42
C THR A 83 -1.16 7.49 3.53
N ARG A 84 -0.78 7.21 4.77
CA ARG A 84 -1.41 7.85 5.93
C ARG A 84 -1.30 9.37 5.86
N THR A 85 -0.15 9.89 5.47
CA THR A 85 0.09 11.33 5.35
C THR A 85 -0.88 11.98 4.37
N LYS A 86 -1.05 11.37 3.18
CA LYS A 86 -1.96 11.92 2.16
C LYS A 86 -3.41 11.83 2.62
N LEU A 87 -3.80 10.73 3.24
CA LEU A 87 -5.15 10.54 3.73
C LEU A 87 -5.53 11.62 4.75
N TYR A 88 -4.67 11.88 5.73
CA TYR A 88 -4.94 12.89 6.74
C TYR A 88 -4.90 14.31 6.17
N ALA A 89 -4.08 14.56 5.15
CA ALA A 89 -4.08 15.85 4.46
C ALA A 89 -5.43 16.10 3.78
N MET A 90 -5.99 15.08 3.14
CA MET A 90 -7.31 15.18 2.52
C MET A 90 -8.41 15.38 3.57
N TYR A 91 -8.32 14.67 4.69
CA TYR A 91 -9.27 14.81 5.79
C TYR A 91 -9.26 16.23 6.35
N ARG A 92 -8.06 16.79 6.59
CA ARG A 92 -7.93 18.16 7.08
C ARG A 92 -8.52 19.16 6.10
N GLN A 93 -8.35 18.94 4.79
CA GLN A 93 -8.91 19.83 3.76
C GLN A 93 -10.43 19.82 3.82
N VAL A 94 -11.05 18.66 3.96
CA VAL A 94 -12.50 18.52 4.09
C VAL A 94 -13.00 19.27 5.33
N MET A 95 -12.29 19.15 6.45
CA MET A 95 -12.68 19.83 7.70
C MET A 95 -12.57 21.36 7.55
N VAL A 96 -11.54 21.85 6.87
CA VAL A 96 -11.40 23.30 6.60
C VAL A 96 -12.55 23.78 5.73
N ASP A 97 -12.89 23.06 4.66
CA ASP A 97 -13.97 23.44 3.75
C ASP A 97 -15.32 23.51 4.49
N TYR A 98 -15.57 22.57 5.39
CA TYR A 98 -16.80 22.61 6.21
C TYR A 98 -16.81 23.75 7.19
N SER A 99 -15.68 24.11 7.76
CA SER A 99 -15.62 25.18 8.77
C SER A 99 -15.74 26.59 8.15
N GLU A 100 -15.54 26.74 6.85
CA GLU A 100 -15.70 28.00 6.14
C GLU A 100 -17.16 28.31 5.80
N GLU A 101 -18.04 27.34 5.96
CA GLU A 101 -19.48 27.54 5.75
C GLU A 101 -20.15 28.08 7.01
#